data_2580b050766cae10997095d2cb2fe31d
#
_entry.id   2580b050766cae10997095d2cb2fe31d
#
_cell.length_a   1.000
_cell.length_b   1.000
_cell.length_c   1.000
_cell.angle_alpha   90.00
_cell.angle_beta   90.00
_cell.angle_gamma   90.00
#
_symmetry.space_group_name_H-M   'P 1'
#
loop_
_entity.id
_entity.type
_entity.pdbx_description
1 polymer ?
#
loop_
_entity_poly.entity_id
_entity_poly.type
_entity_poly.pdbx_seq_one_letter_code
_entity_poly.pdbx_strand_id
1 'polypeptide(L)'
;MGSKKILLVEDDPNFGTVLKDYLALNDYNVTHAKDGIDGLIMFKNTEYDLCILDVMMPRKDGFSLAEDIRTTNKEIPIIFLTAKTLKEDVLRGYQVGADDYLNKPFDSEVLLHKIKAILQRKESEKSTDNEEFEFKIGKFDF
;
A
#
# COMPACT_ATOMS: atom_id res chain seq x y z
N MET A 1 11.10 11.28 14.49
CA MET A 1 10.34 10.41 13.89
C MET A 1 10.57 10.27 12.49
N GLY A 2 10.81 9.17 11.98
CA GLY A 2 10.99 8.90 10.57
C GLY A 2 9.69 9.04 9.79
N SER A 3 9.82 9.44 8.54
CA SER A 3 8.68 9.42 7.62
C SER A 3 8.26 7.99 7.36
N LYS A 4 6.97 7.81 7.10
CA LYS A 4 6.48 6.49 6.68
C LYS A 4 7.03 6.16 5.31
N LYS A 5 7.39 4.91 5.10
CA LYS A 5 8.02 4.46 3.88
C LYS A 5 7.00 3.81 2.96
N ILE A 6 6.94 4.29 1.73
CA ILE A 6 5.99 3.81 0.74
C ILE A 6 6.76 3.23 -0.45
N LEU A 7 6.37 2.03 -0.87
CA LEU A 7 6.86 1.46 -2.11
C LEU A 7 5.82 1.74 -3.19
N LEU A 8 6.21 2.51 -4.19
CA LEU A 8 5.35 2.84 -5.32
C LEU A 8 5.85 2.06 -6.53
N VAL A 9 5.02 1.19 -7.07
CA VAL A 9 5.39 0.41 -8.25
C VAL A 9 4.52 0.86 -9.41
N GLU A 10 5.14 1.54 -10.37
CA GLU A 10 4.45 2.19 -11.48
C GLU A 10 5.39 2.20 -12.67
N ASP A 11 4.94 1.65 -13.81
CA ASP A 11 5.80 1.53 -14.99
C ASP A 11 5.90 2.81 -15.82
N ASP A 12 4.97 3.74 -15.67
CA ASP A 12 5.06 5.04 -16.35
C ASP A 12 6.02 5.94 -15.58
N PRO A 13 7.20 6.25 -16.13
CA PRO A 13 8.18 7.01 -15.36
C PRO A 13 7.72 8.43 -15.04
N ASN A 14 6.98 9.05 -15.95
CA ASN A 14 6.50 10.41 -15.69
C ASN A 14 5.45 10.43 -14.59
N PHE A 15 4.47 9.56 -14.68
CA PHE A 15 3.43 9.49 -13.66
C PHE A 15 4.02 9.09 -12.32
N GLY A 16 4.92 8.11 -12.33
CA GLY A 16 5.55 7.65 -11.10
C GLY A 16 6.37 8.74 -10.42
N THR A 17 7.13 9.50 -11.21
CA THR A 17 7.95 10.58 -10.66
C THR A 17 7.07 11.68 -10.07
N VAL A 18 6.02 12.08 -10.79
CA VAL A 18 5.13 13.12 -10.29
C VAL A 18 4.47 12.69 -8.99
N LEU A 19 3.98 11.45 -8.94
CA LEU A 19 3.32 10.97 -7.74
C LEU A 19 4.30 10.84 -6.58
N LYS A 20 5.50 10.32 -6.85
CA LYS A 20 6.53 10.22 -5.84
C LYS A 20 6.85 11.59 -5.24
N ASP A 21 7.03 12.60 -6.11
CA ASP A 21 7.36 13.94 -5.65
C ASP A 21 6.23 14.53 -4.81
N TYR A 22 4.99 14.33 -5.25
CA TYR A 22 3.84 14.82 -4.51
C TYR A 22 3.78 14.22 -3.11
N LEU A 23 3.98 12.92 -3.00
CA LEU A 23 3.95 12.27 -1.70
C LEU A 23 5.14 12.68 -0.84
N ALA A 24 6.30 12.88 -1.46
CA ALA A 24 7.48 13.34 -0.71
C ALA A 24 7.24 14.72 -0.12
N LEU A 25 6.54 15.59 -0.84
CA LEU A 25 6.20 16.91 -0.32
C LEU A 25 5.26 16.81 0.88
N ASN A 26 4.59 15.69 1.05
CA ASN A 26 3.70 15.47 2.17
C ASN A 26 4.33 14.55 3.22
N ASP A 27 5.65 14.54 3.25
CA ASP A 27 6.46 13.91 4.31
C ASP A 27 6.50 12.40 4.27
N TYR A 28 6.26 11.81 3.09
CA TYR A 28 6.44 10.37 2.92
C TYR A 28 7.78 10.08 2.26
N ASN A 29 8.40 8.97 2.66
CA ASN A 29 9.63 8.51 2.05
C ASN A 29 9.26 7.47 1.00
N VAL A 30 9.30 7.85 -0.28
CA VAL A 30 8.79 7.02 -1.36
C VAL A 30 9.92 6.44 -2.19
N THR A 31 9.88 5.13 -2.38
CA THR A 31 10.77 4.44 -3.32
C THR A 31 9.93 4.05 -4.54
N HIS A 32 10.40 4.40 -5.73
CA HIS A 32 9.68 4.14 -6.96
C HIS A 32 10.35 2.99 -7.71
N ALA A 33 9.61 1.90 -7.89
CA ALA A 33 10.03 0.77 -8.72
C ALA A 33 9.30 0.85 -10.05
N LYS A 34 9.99 0.49 -11.13
CA LYS A 34 9.45 0.69 -12.48
C LYS A 34 8.63 -0.48 -13.00
N ASP A 35 8.65 -1.62 -12.32
CA ASP A 35 7.80 -2.76 -12.69
C ASP A 35 7.71 -3.71 -11.51
N GLY A 36 6.93 -4.79 -11.70
CA GLY A 36 6.70 -5.73 -10.62
C GLY A 36 7.93 -6.51 -10.19
N ILE A 37 8.85 -6.77 -11.10
CA ILE A 37 10.08 -7.48 -10.76
C ILE A 37 10.94 -6.61 -9.85
N ASP A 38 11.19 -5.36 -10.27
CA ASP A 38 11.93 -4.42 -9.44
C ASP A 38 11.23 -4.17 -8.11
N GLY A 39 9.90 -4.09 -8.16
CA GLY A 39 9.12 -3.89 -6.94
C GLY A 39 9.33 -5.00 -5.94
N LEU A 40 9.35 -6.24 -6.40
CA LEU A 40 9.57 -7.36 -5.50
C LEU A 40 10.97 -7.34 -4.91
N ILE A 41 11.96 -7.01 -5.75
CA ILE A 41 13.34 -6.92 -5.26
C ILE A 41 13.46 -5.85 -4.19
N MET A 42 12.88 -4.68 -4.43
CA MET A 42 12.95 -3.60 -3.46
C MET A 42 12.18 -3.95 -2.20
N PHE A 43 11.04 -4.62 -2.33
CA PHE A 43 10.25 -5.01 -1.16
C PHE A 43 11.04 -5.97 -0.26
N LYS A 44 11.81 -6.86 -0.85
CA LYS A 44 12.58 -7.83 -0.06
C LYS A 44 13.79 -7.21 0.62
N ASN A 45 14.27 -6.09 0.12
CA ASN A 45 15.51 -5.47 0.62
C ASN A 45 15.28 -4.41 1.69
N THR A 46 14.06 -3.93 1.84
CA THR A 46 13.77 -2.82 2.75
C THR A 46 12.37 -3.01 3.31
N GLU A 47 12.15 -2.54 4.52
CA GLU A 47 10.81 -2.57 5.11
C GLU A 47 10.04 -1.34 4.70
N TYR A 48 8.76 -1.53 4.39
CA TYR A 48 7.87 -0.46 3.99
C TYR A 48 6.64 -0.46 4.89
N ASP A 49 5.98 0.69 4.93
CA ASP A 49 4.74 0.84 5.71
C ASP A 49 3.50 0.69 4.85
N LEU A 50 3.65 0.85 3.53
CA LEU A 50 2.52 0.77 2.61
C LEU A 50 3.04 0.57 1.20
N CYS A 51 2.29 -0.17 0.39
CA CYS A 51 2.61 -0.37 -1.02
C CYS A 51 1.51 0.21 -1.89
N ILE A 52 1.90 0.93 -2.93
CA ILE A 52 0.99 1.41 -3.97
C ILE A 52 1.40 0.74 -5.26
N LEU A 53 0.53 -0.08 -5.82
CA LEU A 53 0.88 -0.95 -6.94
C LEU A 53 -0.02 -0.67 -8.13
N ASP A 54 0.58 -0.33 -9.27
CA ASP A 54 -0.16 -0.29 -10.52
C ASP A 54 -0.48 -1.72 -10.92
N VAL A 55 -1.69 -1.97 -11.39
CA VAL A 55 -2.09 -3.31 -11.79
C VAL A 55 -1.46 -3.70 -13.12
N MET A 56 -1.49 -2.79 -14.10
CA MET A 56 -1.06 -3.10 -15.46
C MET A 56 0.37 -2.70 -15.69
N MET A 57 1.27 -3.66 -15.58
CA MET A 57 2.70 -3.43 -15.79
C MET A 57 3.28 -4.58 -16.59
N PRO A 58 4.38 -4.32 -17.37
CA PRO A 58 5.03 -5.40 -18.08
C PRO A 58 5.74 -6.33 -17.09
N ARG A 59 6.02 -7.52 -17.56
CA ARG A 59 6.79 -8.57 -16.89
C ARG A 59 6.09 -9.17 -15.68
N LYS A 60 5.58 -8.34 -14.76
CA LYS A 60 4.89 -8.84 -13.58
C LYS A 60 3.87 -7.81 -13.16
N ASP A 61 2.59 -8.16 -13.22
CA ASP A 61 1.54 -7.20 -12.91
C ASP A 61 1.39 -7.00 -11.40
N GLY A 62 0.57 -6.02 -11.05
CA GLY A 62 0.41 -5.64 -9.65
C GLY A 62 -0.23 -6.72 -8.80
N PHE A 63 -1.15 -7.49 -9.37
CA PHE A 63 -1.79 -8.57 -8.60
C PHE A 63 -0.78 -9.66 -8.27
N SER A 64 0.03 -10.06 -9.26
CA SER A 64 1.06 -11.07 -9.02
C SER A 64 2.07 -10.60 -8.00
N LEU A 65 2.45 -9.32 -8.08
CA LEU A 65 3.37 -8.75 -7.11
C LEU A 65 2.75 -8.78 -5.71
N ALA A 66 1.48 -8.40 -5.60
CA ALA A 66 0.80 -8.40 -4.30
C ALA A 66 0.73 -9.81 -3.72
N GLU A 67 0.49 -10.81 -4.56
CA GLU A 67 0.47 -12.19 -4.09
C GLU A 67 1.81 -12.58 -3.49
N ASP A 68 2.91 -12.18 -4.15
CA ASP A 68 4.23 -12.47 -3.62
C ASP A 68 4.51 -11.72 -2.33
N ILE A 69 4.09 -10.45 -2.27
CA ILE A 69 4.24 -9.68 -1.04
C ILE A 69 3.49 -10.36 0.11
N ARG A 70 2.30 -10.86 -0.15
CA ARG A 70 1.49 -11.51 0.88
C ARG A 70 2.07 -12.82 1.39
N THR A 71 2.97 -13.44 0.63
CA THR A 71 3.62 -14.64 1.14
C THR A 71 4.54 -14.34 2.32
N THR A 72 5.04 -13.11 2.41
CA THR A 72 5.97 -12.75 3.49
C THR A 72 5.40 -11.72 4.44
N ASN A 73 4.39 -10.96 4.01
CA ASN A 73 3.82 -9.92 4.87
C ASN A 73 2.34 -9.81 4.60
N LYS A 74 1.55 -10.34 5.53
CA LYS A 74 0.10 -10.35 5.37
C LYS A 74 -0.55 -9.07 5.87
N GLU A 75 0.22 -8.22 6.55
CA GLU A 75 -0.33 -7.05 7.23
C GLU A 75 -0.10 -5.74 6.50
N ILE A 76 0.92 -5.66 5.64
CA ILE A 76 1.25 -4.38 5.03
C ILE A 76 0.08 -3.89 4.16
N PRO A 77 -0.32 -2.62 4.30
CA PRO A 77 -1.40 -2.11 3.45
C PRO A 77 -1.01 -2.06 1.98
N ILE A 78 -1.95 -2.40 1.11
CA ILE A 78 -1.76 -2.35 -0.34
C ILE A 78 -2.89 -1.56 -0.96
N ILE A 79 -2.53 -0.55 -1.77
CA ILE A 79 -3.48 0.20 -2.58
C ILE A 79 -3.16 -0.09 -4.04
N PHE A 80 -4.15 -0.52 -4.80
CA PHE A 80 -3.97 -0.74 -6.23
C PHE A 80 -4.38 0.49 -7.02
N LEU A 81 -3.59 0.83 -8.03
CA LEU A 81 -3.91 1.87 -9.00
C LEU A 81 -4.14 1.19 -10.34
N THR A 82 -5.24 1.50 -11.03
CA THR A 82 -5.47 0.83 -12.28
C THR A 82 -6.40 1.63 -13.19
N ALA A 83 -6.18 1.49 -14.49
CA ALA A 83 -7.12 1.97 -15.49
C ALA A 83 -8.24 0.96 -15.73
N LYS A 84 -8.12 -0.26 -15.18
CA LYS A 84 -9.12 -1.30 -15.35
C LYS A 84 -10.19 -1.22 -14.30
N THR A 85 -11.44 -1.43 -14.73
CA THR A 85 -12.57 -1.40 -13.82
C THR A 85 -13.39 -2.67 -13.92
N LEU A 86 -12.84 -3.74 -14.49
CA LEU A 86 -13.56 -4.99 -14.64
C LEU A 86 -13.78 -5.64 -13.28
N LYS A 87 -14.93 -6.23 -13.11
CA LYS A 87 -15.32 -6.84 -11.85
C LYS A 87 -14.32 -7.91 -11.42
N GLU A 88 -13.83 -8.71 -12.35
CA GLU A 88 -12.86 -9.76 -12.03
C GLU A 88 -11.58 -9.20 -11.44
N ASP A 89 -11.12 -8.06 -11.97
CA ASP A 89 -9.91 -7.44 -11.49
C ASP A 89 -10.10 -6.89 -10.08
N VAL A 90 -11.25 -6.29 -9.82
CA VAL A 90 -11.55 -5.78 -8.48
C VAL A 90 -11.60 -6.93 -7.48
N LEU A 91 -12.26 -8.03 -7.85
CA LEU A 91 -12.34 -9.20 -6.98
C LEU A 91 -10.97 -9.78 -6.71
N ARG A 92 -10.12 -9.84 -7.73
CA ARG A 92 -8.76 -10.36 -7.53
C ARG A 92 -7.98 -9.48 -6.56
N GLY A 93 -8.14 -8.15 -6.67
CA GLY A 93 -7.49 -7.25 -5.73
C GLY A 93 -7.90 -7.51 -4.29
N TYR A 94 -9.19 -7.70 -4.06
CA TYR A 94 -9.65 -7.99 -2.71
C TYR A 94 -9.20 -9.36 -2.22
N GLN A 95 -9.09 -10.33 -3.13
CA GLN A 95 -8.63 -11.65 -2.74
C GLN A 95 -7.19 -11.66 -2.23
N VAL A 96 -6.34 -10.76 -2.73
CA VAL A 96 -4.97 -10.65 -2.22
C VAL A 96 -4.89 -9.72 -1.01
N GLY A 97 -6.04 -9.24 -0.52
CA GLY A 97 -6.08 -8.45 0.70
C GLY A 97 -5.76 -6.98 0.49
N ALA A 98 -6.25 -6.39 -0.60
CA ALA A 98 -6.05 -4.96 -0.84
C ALA A 98 -6.81 -4.15 0.20
N ASP A 99 -6.18 -3.06 0.64
CA ASP A 99 -6.83 -2.12 1.54
C ASP A 99 -7.66 -1.10 0.79
N ASP A 100 -7.29 -0.82 -0.47
CA ASP A 100 -8.08 0.08 -1.29
C ASP A 100 -7.73 -0.13 -2.76
N TYR A 101 -8.52 0.49 -3.61
CA TYR A 101 -8.44 0.29 -5.05
C TYR A 101 -8.83 1.60 -5.69
N LEU A 102 -7.95 2.19 -6.47
CA LEU A 102 -8.17 3.52 -7.02
C LEU A 102 -8.05 3.49 -8.52
N ASN A 103 -9.10 3.96 -9.22
CA ASN A 103 -9.14 3.96 -10.67
C ASN A 103 -8.46 5.19 -11.23
N LYS A 104 -7.68 5.01 -12.28
CA LYS A 104 -7.09 6.12 -13.02
C LYS A 104 -8.11 6.66 -14.03
N PRO A 105 -8.15 7.95 -14.24
CA PRO A 105 -7.41 9.01 -13.56
C PRO A 105 -7.99 9.27 -12.17
N PHE A 106 -7.13 9.65 -11.24
CA PHE A 106 -7.58 9.94 -9.89
C PHE A 106 -6.97 11.26 -9.42
N ASP A 107 -7.56 11.78 -8.36
CA ASP A 107 -7.06 13.01 -7.72
C ASP A 107 -5.99 12.61 -6.72
N SER A 108 -4.81 13.23 -6.83
CA SER A 108 -3.70 12.93 -5.91
C SER A 108 -4.07 13.22 -4.47
N GLU A 109 -4.91 14.22 -4.22
CA GLU A 109 -5.36 14.50 -2.86
C GLU A 109 -6.21 13.36 -2.31
N VAL A 110 -7.03 12.74 -3.15
CA VAL A 110 -7.83 11.61 -2.71
C VAL A 110 -6.92 10.45 -2.29
N LEU A 111 -5.89 10.19 -3.11
CA LEU A 111 -4.92 9.15 -2.76
C LEU A 111 -4.23 9.48 -1.44
N LEU A 112 -3.82 10.74 -1.27
CA LEU A 112 -3.14 11.15 -0.05
C LEU A 112 -4.03 10.91 1.18
N HIS A 113 -5.31 11.25 1.09
CA HIS A 113 -6.23 11.02 2.20
C HIS A 113 -6.41 9.54 2.49
N LYS A 114 -6.46 8.71 1.44
CA LYS A 114 -6.56 7.26 1.64
C LYS A 114 -5.32 6.72 2.34
N ILE A 115 -4.14 7.19 1.94
CA ILE A 115 -2.90 6.76 2.58
C ILE A 115 -2.92 7.12 4.06
N LYS A 116 -3.27 8.36 4.37
CA LYS A 116 -3.31 8.81 5.76
C LYS A 116 -4.30 8.00 6.58
N ALA A 117 -5.49 7.77 6.02
CA ALA A 117 -6.52 7.02 6.75
C ALA A 117 -6.08 5.58 7.01
N ILE A 118 -5.47 4.95 6.02
CA ILE A 118 -5.04 3.56 6.16
C ILE A 118 -3.92 3.45 7.18
N LEU A 119 -2.94 4.35 7.13
CA LEU A 119 -1.83 4.30 8.06
C LEU A 119 -2.28 4.61 9.49
N GLN A 120 -3.21 5.55 9.65
CA GLN A 120 -3.75 5.86 10.97
C GLN A 120 -4.53 4.66 11.53
N ARG A 121 -5.30 4.01 10.68
CA ARG A 121 -6.07 2.84 11.11
C ARG A 121 -5.15 1.72 11.57
N LYS A 122 -4.05 1.49 10.82
CA LYS A 122 -3.11 0.46 11.22
C LYS A 122 -2.45 0.76 12.57
N GLU A 123 -2.10 2.01 12.78
CA GLU A 123 -1.53 2.41 14.07
C GLU A 123 -2.55 2.27 15.20
N SER A 124 -3.80 2.65 14.93
CA SER A 124 -4.86 2.52 15.93
C SER A 124 -5.12 1.07 16.28
N GLU A 125 -5.09 0.19 15.27
CA GLU A 125 -5.27 -1.24 15.52
C GLU A 125 -4.19 -1.79 16.43
N LYS A 126 -2.94 -1.38 16.21
CA LYS A 126 -1.84 -1.79 17.06
C LYS A 126 -2.03 -1.29 18.49
N SER A 127 -2.41 -0.02 18.63
CA SER A 127 -2.64 0.56 19.95
C SER A 127 -3.80 -0.12 20.65
N THR A 128 -4.87 -0.37 19.90
CA THR A 128 -6.05 -1.03 20.46
C THR A 128 -5.71 -2.44 20.93
N ASP A 129 -4.96 -3.18 20.14
CA ASP A 129 -4.55 -4.52 20.51
C ASP A 129 -3.75 -4.50 21.81
N ASN A 130 -2.83 -3.57 21.94
CA ASN A 130 -2.02 -3.45 23.15
C ASN A 130 -2.89 -3.09 24.34
N GLU A 131 -3.81 -2.16 24.15
CA GLU A 131 -4.72 -1.74 25.22
C GLU A 131 -5.63 -2.88 25.63
N GLU A 132 -6.16 -3.60 24.66
CA GLU A 132 -7.03 -4.73 24.98
C GLU A 132 -6.29 -5.78 25.78
N PHE A 133 -5.05 -6.04 25.42
CA PHE A 133 -4.26 -7.00 26.16
C PHE A 133 -4.10 -6.57 27.61
N GLU A 134 -3.82 -5.30 27.85
CA GLU A 134 -3.65 -4.77 29.19
C GLU A 134 -4.95 -4.84 29.96
N PHE A 135 -6.06 -4.51 29.30
CA PHE A 135 -7.36 -4.55 29.96
C PHE A 135 -7.75 -5.96 30.34
N LYS A 136 -7.50 -6.92 29.48
CA LYS A 136 -7.81 -8.29 29.79
C LYS A 136 -7.06 -8.77 31.02
N ILE A 137 -5.85 -8.34 31.17
CA ILE A 137 -5.08 -8.65 32.35
C ILE A 137 -5.64 -7.91 33.55
N GLY A 138 -5.98 -6.65 33.38
CA GLY A 138 -6.47 -5.79 34.44
C GLY A 138 -7.91 -5.95 34.72
N LYS A 139 -8.83 -6.28 33.82
CA LYS A 139 -10.20 -6.31 33.96
C LYS A 139 -11.06 -6.15 32.88
N PHE A 140 -11.71 -5.98 32.47
CA PHE A 140 -12.34 -5.73 31.71
C PHE A 140 -13.10 -5.75 31.15
N ASP A 141 -13.60 -5.70 30.96
CA ASP A 141 -13.98 -5.46 30.06
C ASP A 141 -14.94 -4.84 29.83
N PHE A 142 -15.42 -4.52 29.61
CA PHE A 142 -16.45 -3.99 29.41
C PHE A 142 -17.14 -4.34 28.83
#